data_4a626c4d09306b05373a08feb91e40a5
#
_entry.id   4a626c4d09306b05373a08feb91e40a5
#
_cell.length_a   1.000
_cell.length_b   1.000
_cell.length_c   1.000
_cell.angle_alpha   90.00
_cell.angle_beta   90.00
_cell.angle_gamma   90.00
#
_symmetry.space_group_name_H-M   'P 1'
#
loop_
_entity.id
_entity.type
_entity.pdbx_description
1 polymer ?
#
loop_
_entity_poly.entity_id
_entity_poly.type
_entity_poly.pdbx_seq_one_letter_code
_entity_poly.pdbx_strand_id
1 'polypeptide(L)'
;NIIANLHPLNPFLKFDFSIISQTTTKTIIYFYLFFHIINSFICTMINEILKYNKEFVANKGYEKFVTNKYPDKKIAILSCMDTRLTELLPAALGLKNGDVKMIKNAGGIISHPFGSVIRSLLVAIFELGVTNVMVVAHSDCGACHMSAQQMIEHMKARGIHQETIDMISYCGVDYEKWLYGFGDTEQSVRETVEAIVNHPLIPHDIQVHGFVIDSHTGELNRVVC
;
A
#
# COMPACT_ATOMS: atom_id res chain seq x y z
N ASN A 1 -7.18 28.04 34.86
CA ASN A 1 -5.97 28.51 34.19
C ASN A 1 -5.00 27.40 33.77
N ILE A 2 -5.40 26.12 33.80
CA ILE A 2 -4.63 24.99 33.28
C ILE A 2 -4.87 24.76 31.78
N ILE A 3 -5.97 25.29 31.23
CA ILE A 3 -6.40 25.11 29.83
C ILE A 3 -5.63 26.03 28.86
N ALA A 4 -4.98 27.07 29.31
CA ALA A 4 -4.34 28.08 28.46
C ALA A 4 -2.97 27.68 27.86
N ASN A 5 -2.39 26.56 28.27
CA ASN A 5 -1.05 26.11 27.81
C ASN A 5 -1.07 24.87 26.91
N LEU A 6 -2.21 24.56 26.29
CA LEU A 6 -2.36 23.38 25.42
C LEU A 6 -2.27 23.72 23.92
N HIS A 7 -1.34 24.55 23.52
CA HIS A 7 -1.03 24.80 22.11
C HIS A 7 0.48 24.74 21.86
N PRO A 8 0.98 24.23 20.70
CA PRO A 8 0.35 23.66 19.49
C PRO A 8 1.02 22.34 19.06
N LEU A 9 0.31 21.23 18.95
CA LEU A 9 0.92 19.99 18.43
C LEU A 9 0.16 19.28 17.30
N ASN A 10 -1.02 19.73 16.85
CA ASN A 10 -1.62 19.20 15.64
C ASN A 10 -2.71 20.13 15.06
N PRO A 11 -2.52 20.75 13.87
CA PRO A 11 -3.51 21.64 13.26
C PRO A 11 -4.76 20.90 12.72
N PHE A 12 -4.78 19.58 12.72
CA PHE A 12 -5.91 18.77 12.22
C PHE A 12 -6.90 18.30 13.30
N LEU A 13 -6.64 18.55 14.57
CA LEU A 13 -7.56 18.23 15.67
C LEU A 13 -8.35 19.48 16.07
N LYS A 14 -9.41 19.82 15.32
CA LYS A 14 -10.46 20.70 15.80
C LYS A 14 -11.38 19.89 16.71
N PHE A 15 -11.19 19.94 18.02
CA PHE A 15 -12.14 19.43 18.98
C PHE A 15 -13.31 20.40 19.08
N ASP A 16 -14.52 19.90 18.77
CA ASP A 16 -15.75 20.64 19.04
C ASP A 16 -16.08 20.55 20.54
N PHE A 17 -15.83 21.63 21.25
CA PHE A 17 -16.06 21.75 22.69
C PHE A 17 -17.55 21.77 23.09
N SER A 18 -18.49 21.79 22.13
CA SER A 18 -19.93 21.76 22.41
C SER A 18 -20.42 20.45 23.03
N ILE A 19 -19.65 19.33 22.85
CA ILE A 19 -20.00 17.99 23.36
C ILE A 19 -19.56 17.80 24.84
N ILE A 20 -18.76 18.70 25.40
CA ILE A 20 -18.15 18.54 26.74
C ILE A 20 -19.11 18.68 27.88
N SER A 21 -20.34 19.16 27.67
CA SER A 21 -21.31 19.47 28.75
C SER A 21 -21.92 18.23 29.44
N GLN A 22 -21.74 17.03 28.91
CA GLN A 22 -22.34 15.79 29.46
C GLN A 22 -21.34 14.69 29.86
N THR A 23 -20.04 14.87 29.63
CA THR A 23 -19.04 13.83 29.96
C THR A 23 -18.32 14.20 31.27
N THR A 24 -18.25 13.26 32.20
CA THR A 24 -17.56 13.51 33.49
C THR A 24 -16.07 13.77 33.25
N THR A 25 -15.48 14.70 33.98
CA THR A 25 -14.06 15.11 33.92
C THR A 25 -13.10 13.91 33.91
N LYS A 26 -13.46 12.82 34.59
CA LYS A 26 -12.67 11.55 34.59
C LYS A 26 -12.56 10.91 33.20
N THR A 27 -13.65 10.85 32.43
CA THR A 27 -13.66 10.25 31.09
C THR A 27 -12.77 11.04 30.12
N ILE A 28 -12.77 12.37 30.22
CA ILE A 28 -11.92 13.25 29.41
C ILE A 28 -10.45 13.04 29.76
N ILE A 29 -10.11 12.92 31.05
CA ILE A 29 -8.74 12.65 31.50
C ILE A 29 -8.26 11.27 31.02
N TYR A 30 -9.09 10.22 31.12
CA TYR A 30 -8.73 8.89 30.61
C TYR A 30 -8.51 8.90 29.10
N PHE A 31 -9.35 9.59 28.33
CA PHE A 31 -9.20 9.71 26.88
C PHE A 31 -7.91 10.47 26.51
N TYR A 32 -7.61 11.54 27.22
CA TYR A 32 -6.38 12.33 27.04
C TYR A 32 -5.12 11.50 27.38
N LEU A 33 -5.12 10.80 28.50
CA LEU A 33 -4.01 9.93 28.91
C LEU A 33 -3.80 8.77 27.93
N PHE A 34 -4.89 8.14 27.49
CA PHE A 34 -4.83 7.06 26.48
C PHE A 34 -4.24 7.55 25.15
N PHE A 35 -4.68 8.72 24.69
CA PHE A 35 -4.16 9.33 23.47
C PHE A 35 -2.69 9.74 23.60
N HIS A 36 -2.30 10.24 24.76
CA HIS A 36 -0.91 10.58 25.05
C HIS A 36 0.00 9.35 25.14
N ILE A 37 -0.48 8.26 25.72
CA ILE A 37 0.25 7.00 25.81
C ILE A 37 0.44 6.40 24.40
N ILE A 38 -0.60 6.37 23.56
CA ILE A 38 -0.51 5.87 22.18
C ILE A 38 0.46 6.71 21.36
N ASN A 39 0.37 8.04 21.41
CA ASN A 39 1.30 8.90 20.68
C ASN A 39 2.74 8.75 21.16
N SER A 40 2.95 8.59 22.47
CA SER A 40 4.28 8.32 23.05
C SER A 40 4.82 6.98 22.55
N PHE A 41 4.01 5.93 22.51
CA PHE A 41 4.40 4.61 22.03
C PHE A 41 4.77 4.63 20.53
N ILE A 42 3.94 5.25 19.67
CA ILE A 42 4.23 5.40 18.25
C ILE A 42 5.52 6.22 18.03
N CYS A 43 5.70 7.31 18.78
CA CYS A 43 6.92 8.11 18.72
C CYS A 43 8.16 7.28 19.10
N THR A 44 8.03 6.40 20.09
CA THR A 44 9.11 5.49 20.51
C THR A 44 9.47 4.50 19.39
N MET A 45 8.50 3.86 18.74
CA MET A 45 8.74 2.93 17.62
C MET A 45 9.48 3.61 16.45
N ILE A 46 9.04 4.79 16.06
CA ILE A 46 9.71 5.55 14.98
C ILE A 46 11.13 5.95 15.39
N ASN A 47 11.34 6.35 16.65
CA ASN A 47 12.66 6.71 17.15
C ASN A 47 13.61 5.49 17.19
N GLU A 48 13.11 4.30 17.49
CA GLU A 48 13.89 3.05 17.41
C GLU A 48 14.35 2.77 15.97
N ILE A 49 13.45 2.92 14.99
CA ILE A 49 13.78 2.79 13.56
C ILE A 49 14.86 3.80 13.16
N LEU A 50 14.73 5.06 13.58
CA LEU A 50 15.70 6.12 13.28
C LEU A 50 17.06 5.84 13.96
N LYS A 51 17.07 5.32 15.17
CA LYS A 51 18.29 4.91 15.86
C LYS A 51 19.00 3.80 15.10
N TYR A 52 18.27 2.73 14.76
CA TYR A 52 18.81 1.62 13.96
C TYR A 52 19.38 2.10 12.62
N ASN A 53 18.65 3.01 11.93
CA ASN A 53 19.15 3.58 10.67
C ASN A 53 20.48 4.32 10.82
N LYS A 54 20.67 5.10 11.89
CA LYS A 54 21.95 5.76 12.15
C LYS A 54 23.09 4.75 12.35
N GLU A 55 22.83 3.69 13.11
CA GLU A 55 23.79 2.61 13.34
C GLU A 55 24.11 1.85 12.04
N PHE A 56 23.09 1.55 11.22
CA PHE A 56 23.24 0.92 9.91
C PHE A 56 24.13 1.73 8.98
N VAL A 57 23.94 3.05 8.93
CA VAL A 57 24.78 3.96 8.11
C VAL A 57 26.19 4.05 8.66
N ALA A 58 26.36 4.21 9.98
CA ALA A 58 27.67 4.29 10.63
C ALA A 58 28.52 3.04 10.40
N ASN A 59 27.87 1.86 10.41
CA ASN A 59 28.50 0.56 10.18
C ASN A 59 28.58 0.19 8.68
N LYS A 60 28.25 1.11 7.78
CA LYS A 60 28.25 0.92 6.33
C LYS A 60 27.41 -0.28 5.86
N GLY A 61 26.35 -0.62 6.58
CA GLY A 61 25.48 -1.75 6.25
C GLY A 61 24.84 -1.69 4.86
N TYR A 62 24.85 -0.52 4.25
CA TYR A 62 24.34 -0.27 2.90
C TYR A 62 25.25 -0.79 1.77
N GLU A 63 26.54 -1.05 2.00
CA GLU A 63 27.51 -1.39 0.94
C GLU A 63 27.05 -2.60 0.10
N LYS A 64 26.47 -3.61 0.72
CA LYS A 64 25.93 -4.81 0.01
C LYS A 64 24.68 -4.54 -0.83
N PHE A 65 24.06 -3.35 -0.71
CA PHE A 65 22.88 -2.95 -1.46
C PHE A 65 23.15 -1.93 -2.56
N VAL A 66 24.39 -1.52 -2.72
CA VAL A 66 24.77 -0.53 -3.73
C VAL A 66 24.52 -1.07 -5.13
N THR A 67 23.75 -0.33 -5.91
CA THR A 67 23.42 -0.63 -7.31
C THR A 67 23.05 0.67 -8.03
N ASN A 68 22.69 0.58 -9.30
CA ASN A 68 22.21 1.72 -10.08
C ASN A 68 20.67 1.75 -10.19
N LYS A 69 20.11 2.75 -10.88
CA LYS A 69 18.66 2.90 -11.05
C LYS A 69 18.00 2.00 -12.08
N TYR A 70 18.79 1.34 -12.94
CA TYR A 70 18.27 0.48 -14.01
C TYR A 70 18.15 -0.97 -13.50
N PRO A 71 17.04 -1.69 -13.81
CA PRO A 71 16.90 -3.07 -13.39
C PRO A 71 17.74 -4.00 -14.26
N ASP A 72 18.65 -4.77 -13.66
CA ASP A 72 19.58 -5.64 -14.38
C ASP A 72 18.84 -6.69 -15.24
N LYS A 73 17.71 -7.20 -14.77
CA LYS A 73 16.87 -8.18 -15.48
C LYS A 73 15.86 -7.56 -16.44
N LYS A 74 15.75 -6.23 -16.50
CA LYS A 74 14.75 -5.50 -17.30
C LYS A 74 13.30 -5.94 -17.02
N ILE A 75 13.02 -6.30 -15.78
CA ILE A 75 11.71 -6.77 -15.33
C ILE A 75 11.10 -5.77 -14.36
N ALA A 76 9.79 -5.51 -14.49
CA ALA A 76 8.95 -4.92 -13.46
C ALA A 76 8.03 -5.99 -12.87
N ILE A 77 7.90 -6.03 -11.55
CA ILE A 77 7.00 -6.94 -10.84
C ILE A 77 5.92 -6.11 -10.17
N LEU A 78 4.66 -6.36 -10.52
CA LEU A 78 3.49 -5.86 -9.78
C LEU A 78 3.05 -6.95 -8.81
N SER A 79 2.99 -6.64 -7.51
CA SER A 79 2.57 -7.58 -6.48
C SER A 79 1.80 -6.89 -5.34
N CYS A 80 1.20 -7.71 -4.46
CA CYS A 80 0.49 -7.22 -3.28
C CYS A 80 1.45 -6.58 -2.27
N MET A 81 0.93 -5.57 -1.53
CA MET A 81 1.63 -4.95 -0.42
C MET A 81 1.64 -5.79 0.87
N ASP A 82 1.13 -7.02 0.84
CA ASP A 82 1.13 -7.95 1.97
C ASP A 82 2.53 -8.05 2.60
N THR A 83 2.58 -7.97 3.93
CA THR A 83 3.83 -7.96 4.70
C THR A 83 4.62 -9.24 4.55
N ARG A 84 3.94 -10.39 4.36
CA ARG A 84 4.58 -11.70 4.13
C ARG A 84 5.43 -11.73 2.86
N LEU A 85 5.08 -10.90 1.85
CA LEU A 85 5.78 -10.84 0.56
C LEU A 85 6.94 -9.84 0.53
N THR A 86 7.23 -9.14 1.61
CA THR A 86 8.28 -8.13 1.63
C THR A 86 9.67 -8.74 1.38
N GLU A 87 9.95 -9.87 2.03
CA GLU A 87 11.20 -10.61 1.88
C GLU A 87 11.00 -11.92 1.11
N LEU A 88 9.87 -12.62 1.33
CA LEU A 88 9.60 -13.92 0.70
C LEU A 88 9.60 -13.84 -0.82
N LEU A 89 8.92 -12.86 -1.41
CA LEU A 89 8.82 -12.77 -2.87
C LEU A 89 10.19 -12.62 -3.55
N PRO A 90 11.02 -11.63 -3.21
CA PRO A 90 12.35 -11.55 -3.82
C PRO A 90 13.25 -12.77 -3.49
N ALA A 91 13.17 -13.33 -2.30
CA ALA A 91 13.96 -14.49 -1.91
C ALA A 91 13.56 -15.74 -2.71
N ALA A 92 12.26 -16.03 -2.83
CA ALA A 92 11.74 -17.17 -3.59
C ALA A 92 12.08 -17.10 -5.09
N LEU A 93 12.17 -15.87 -5.64
CA LEU A 93 12.56 -15.64 -7.03
C LEU A 93 14.07 -15.50 -7.24
N GLY A 94 14.90 -15.64 -6.21
CA GLY A 94 16.34 -15.47 -6.27
C GLY A 94 16.77 -14.05 -6.68
N LEU A 95 15.96 -13.04 -6.31
CA LEU A 95 16.20 -11.64 -6.66
C LEU A 95 16.98 -10.92 -5.57
N LYS A 96 17.86 -10.04 -5.99
CA LYS A 96 18.62 -9.13 -5.13
C LYS A 96 18.36 -7.67 -5.51
N ASN A 97 18.86 -6.77 -4.68
CA ASN A 97 18.74 -5.34 -4.92
C ASN A 97 19.36 -4.93 -6.27
N GLY A 98 18.59 -4.23 -7.10
CA GLY A 98 18.99 -3.84 -8.46
C GLY A 98 18.45 -4.73 -9.58
N ASP A 99 18.00 -5.95 -9.29
CA ASP A 99 17.57 -6.90 -10.33
C ASP A 99 16.30 -6.46 -11.06
N VAL A 100 15.29 -5.96 -10.33
CA VAL A 100 13.95 -5.67 -10.86
C VAL A 100 13.38 -4.35 -10.34
N LYS A 101 12.31 -3.85 -10.97
CA LYS A 101 11.45 -2.81 -10.42
C LYS A 101 10.28 -3.48 -9.69
N MET A 102 10.14 -3.18 -8.39
CA MET A 102 9.05 -3.70 -7.58
C MET A 102 7.96 -2.64 -7.43
N ILE A 103 6.74 -2.95 -7.86
CA ILE A 103 5.54 -2.12 -7.71
C ILE A 103 4.60 -2.88 -6.78
N LYS A 104 4.14 -2.24 -5.70
CA LYS A 104 3.25 -2.87 -4.71
C LYS A 104 2.03 -2.01 -4.45
N ASN A 105 0.85 -2.64 -4.43
CA ASN A 105 -0.40 -2.03 -3.98
C ASN A 105 -1.29 -3.07 -3.29
N ALA A 106 -2.46 -2.64 -2.80
CA ALA A 106 -3.45 -3.56 -2.25
C ALA A 106 -3.97 -4.51 -3.34
N GLY A 107 -3.74 -5.81 -3.14
CA GLY A 107 -4.16 -6.87 -4.07
C GLY A 107 -3.21 -7.15 -5.23
N GLY A 108 -2.24 -6.29 -5.55
CA GLY A 108 -1.39 -6.46 -6.74
C GLY A 108 -2.15 -6.30 -8.07
N ILE A 109 -3.18 -5.46 -8.10
CA ILE A 109 -4.13 -5.28 -9.21
C ILE A 109 -4.07 -3.87 -9.82
N ILE A 110 -4.69 -3.69 -10.98
CA ILE A 110 -4.95 -2.37 -11.58
C ILE A 110 -6.38 -1.95 -11.25
N SER A 111 -6.54 -1.06 -10.29
CA SER A 111 -7.84 -0.52 -9.88
C SER A 111 -8.33 0.67 -10.73
N HIS A 112 -7.45 1.25 -11.54
CA HIS A 112 -7.76 2.37 -12.44
C HIS A 112 -6.79 2.40 -13.63
N PRO A 113 -7.29 2.55 -14.87
CA PRO A 113 -6.44 2.46 -16.08
C PRO A 113 -5.38 3.57 -16.17
N PHE A 114 -5.58 4.71 -15.52
CA PHE A 114 -4.60 5.80 -15.43
C PHE A 114 -4.11 6.03 -13.98
N GLY A 115 -4.14 4.98 -13.16
CA GLY A 115 -3.70 5.03 -11.78
C GLY A 115 -2.17 4.93 -11.62
N SER A 116 -1.72 4.93 -10.35
CA SER A 116 -0.29 4.94 -10.00
C SER A 116 0.47 3.71 -10.50
N VAL A 117 -0.18 2.55 -10.60
CA VAL A 117 0.44 1.32 -11.11
C VAL A 117 0.81 1.49 -12.58
N ILE A 118 -0.15 1.89 -13.42
CA ILE A 118 0.11 2.11 -14.85
C ILE A 118 1.17 3.20 -15.03
N ARG A 119 1.08 4.32 -14.32
CA ARG A 119 2.12 5.36 -14.36
C ARG A 119 3.50 4.80 -14.02
N SER A 120 3.60 3.93 -13.02
CA SER A 120 4.87 3.32 -12.61
C SER A 120 5.41 2.35 -13.66
N LEU A 121 4.53 1.58 -14.31
CA LEU A 121 4.91 0.70 -15.44
C LEU A 121 5.42 1.53 -16.64
N LEU A 122 4.74 2.62 -17.00
CA LEU A 122 5.20 3.50 -18.08
C LEU A 122 6.59 4.07 -17.80
N VAL A 123 6.85 4.54 -16.59
CA VAL A 123 8.19 5.01 -16.19
C VAL A 123 9.21 3.86 -16.25
N ALA A 124 8.85 2.67 -15.78
CA ALA A 124 9.73 1.51 -15.83
C ALA A 124 10.10 1.10 -17.27
N ILE A 125 9.13 1.15 -18.17
CA ILE A 125 9.30 0.80 -19.58
C ILE A 125 10.11 1.87 -20.32
N PHE A 126 9.63 3.12 -20.33
CA PHE A 126 10.18 4.17 -21.19
C PHE A 126 11.46 4.80 -20.66
N GLU A 127 11.61 4.92 -19.32
CA GLU A 127 12.76 5.60 -18.72
C GLU A 127 13.81 4.63 -18.17
N LEU A 128 13.42 3.39 -17.81
CA LEU A 128 14.30 2.47 -17.10
C LEU A 128 14.57 1.18 -17.88
N GLY A 129 14.04 1.06 -19.11
CA GLY A 129 14.36 -0.01 -20.05
C GLY A 129 13.77 -1.37 -19.68
N VAL A 130 12.66 -1.40 -18.96
CA VAL A 130 11.92 -2.65 -18.68
C VAL A 130 11.31 -3.17 -19.97
N THR A 131 11.44 -4.46 -20.21
CA THR A 131 10.88 -5.18 -21.38
C THR A 131 9.90 -6.28 -20.97
N ASN A 132 9.87 -6.65 -19.69
CA ASN A 132 9.02 -7.70 -19.17
C ASN A 132 8.29 -7.23 -17.90
N VAL A 133 7.02 -7.62 -17.80
CA VAL A 133 6.20 -7.36 -16.61
C VAL A 133 5.74 -8.69 -16.04
N MET A 134 5.90 -8.88 -14.74
CA MET A 134 5.31 -9.99 -13.98
C MET A 134 4.22 -9.45 -13.07
N VAL A 135 3.02 -10.00 -13.18
CA VAL A 135 1.93 -9.81 -12.22
C VAL A 135 1.96 -10.99 -11.27
N VAL A 136 2.22 -10.75 -9.98
CA VAL A 136 2.38 -11.80 -8.98
C VAL A 136 1.39 -11.56 -7.85
N ALA A 137 0.24 -12.24 -7.91
CA ALA A 137 -0.70 -12.33 -6.80
C ALA A 137 -0.23 -13.38 -5.78
N HIS A 138 -0.96 -13.57 -4.68
CA HIS A 138 -0.60 -14.55 -3.66
C HIS A 138 -1.81 -15.24 -3.04
N SER A 139 -1.59 -16.41 -2.46
CA SER A 139 -2.58 -17.13 -1.67
C SER A 139 -2.99 -16.34 -0.42
N ASP A 140 -4.23 -16.50 0.04
CA ASP A 140 -4.75 -15.87 1.26
C ASP A 140 -4.57 -14.34 1.26
N CYS A 141 -4.93 -13.67 0.17
CA CYS A 141 -4.82 -12.23 0.03
C CYS A 141 -5.97 -11.52 0.75
N GLY A 142 -5.63 -10.53 1.60
CA GLY A 142 -6.64 -9.72 2.29
C GLY A 142 -7.50 -8.85 1.37
N ALA A 143 -7.12 -8.67 0.10
CA ALA A 143 -7.95 -7.99 -0.89
C ALA A 143 -9.00 -8.93 -1.53
N CYS A 144 -8.89 -10.25 -1.33
CA CYS A 144 -9.90 -11.20 -1.77
C CYS A 144 -11.20 -10.97 -0.98
N HIS A 145 -12.31 -10.78 -1.68
CA HIS A 145 -13.63 -10.46 -1.12
C HIS A 145 -13.73 -9.14 -0.35
N MET A 146 -12.80 -8.20 -0.56
CA MET A 146 -12.89 -6.86 0.02
C MET A 146 -14.14 -6.14 -0.53
N SER A 147 -14.95 -5.57 0.37
CA SER A 147 -16.20 -4.89 0.07
C SER A 147 -16.06 -3.38 0.28
N ALA A 148 -16.51 -2.60 -0.68
CA ALA A 148 -16.57 -1.14 -0.57
C ALA A 148 -17.47 -0.71 0.61
N GLN A 149 -18.60 -1.38 0.81
CA GLN A 149 -19.51 -1.07 1.90
C GLN A 149 -18.85 -1.28 3.27
N GLN A 150 -18.17 -2.41 3.47
CA GLN A 150 -17.46 -2.67 4.73
C GLN A 150 -16.35 -1.64 4.97
N MET A 151 -15.62 -1.27 3.93
CA MET A 151 -14.58 -0.24 4.02
C MET A 151 -15.18 1.12 4.42
N ILE A 152 -16.31 1.52 3.84
CA ILE A 152 -17.05 2.74 4.18
C ILE A 152 -17.48 2.72 5.65
N GLU A 153 -18.03 1.58 6.14
CA GLU A 153 -18.40 1.45 7.55
C GLU A 153 -17.18 1.59 8.49
N HIS A 154 -16.04 1.03 8.12
CA HIS A 154 -14.79 1.21 8.87
C HIS A 154 -14.32 2.67 8.86
N MET A 155 -14.43 3.39 7.73
CA MET A 155 -14.15 4.81 7.65
C MET A 155 -15.05 5.62 8.60
N LYS A 156 -16.36 5.35 8.59
CA LYS A 156 -17.34 6.00 9.47
C LYS A 156 -17.05 5.72 10.94
N ALA A 157 -16.73 4.47 11.29
CA ALA A 157 -16.35 4.10 12.65
C ALA A 157 -15.08 4.82 13.15
N ARG A 158 -14.24 5.34 12.25
CA ARG A 158 -13.06 6.15 12.55
C ARG A 158 -13.29 7.65 12.43
N GLY A 159 -14.55 8.11 12.31
CA GLY A 159 -14.93 9.51 12.33
C GLY A 159 -14.99 10.19 10.96
N ILE A 160 -14.97 9.46 9.86
CA ILE A 160 -15.28 10.05 8.54
C ILE A 160 -16.78 10.23 8.43
N HIS A 161 -17.25 11.47 8.23
CA HIS A 161 -18.66 11.79 8.12
C HIS A 161 -19.27 11.31 6.81
N GLN A 162 -20.54 10.89 6.84
CA GLN A 162 -21.28 10.44 5.65
C GLN A 162 -21.29 11.51 4.55
N GLU A 163 -21.47 12.78 4.92
CA GLU A 163 -21.47 13.91 3.97
C GLU A 163 -20.18 14.01 3.17
N THR A 164 -19.02 13.67 3.77
CA THR A 164 -17.73 13.63 3.07
C THR A 164 -17.70 12.50 2.04
N ILE A 165 -18.24 11.33 2.41
CA ILE A 165 -18.32 10.17 1.51
C ILE A 165 -19.23 10.48 0.34
N ASP A 166 -20.40 11.07 0.60
CA ASP A 166 -21.39 11.45 -0.42
C ASP A 166 -20.83 12.53 -1.35
N MET A 167 -20.11 13.52 -0.82
CA MET A 167 -19.46 14.56 -1.62
C MET A 167 -18.41 13.98 -2.57
N ILE A 168 -17.58 13.05 -2.10
CA ILE A 168 -16.54 12.42 -2.93
C ILE A 168 -17.19 11.56 -4.04
N SER A 169 -18.27 10.83 -3.70
CA SER A 169 -19.06 10.10 -4.69
C SER A 169 -19.67 11.03 -5.74
N TYR A 170 -20.24 12.18 -5.32
CA TYR A 170 -20.77 13.22 -6.21
C TYR A 170 -19.69 13.78 -7.15
N CYS A 171 -18.44 13.87 -6.71
CA CYS A 171 -17.29 14.24 -7.54
C CYS A 171 -16.86 13.16 -8.54
N GLY A 172 -17.57 12.05 -8.64
CA GLY A 172 -17.37 11.02 -9.65
C GLY A 172 -16.55 9.80 -9.20
N VAL A 173 -16.25 9.67 -7.90
CA VAL A 173 -15.61 8.46 -7.37
C VAL A 173 -16.65 7.37 -7.14
N ASP A 174 -16.58 6.31 -7.91
CA ASP A 174 -17.38 5.10 -7.73
C ASP A 174 -16.69 4.18 -6.71
N TYR A 175 -17.14 4.21 -5.45
CA TYR A 175 -16.55 3.43 -4.37
C TYR A 175 -16.65 1.92 -4.61
N GLU A 176 -17.74 1.44 -5.23
CA GLU A 176 -17.92 0.02 -5.51
C GLU A 176 -16.86 -0.51 -6.48
N LYS A 177 -16.45 0.29 -7.46
CA LYS A 177 -15.37 -0.07 -8.38
C LYS A 177 -13.99 0.18 -7.78
N TRP A 178 -13.83 1.29 -7.05
CA TRP A 178 -12.50 1.74 -6.60
C TRP A 178 -11.99 0.97 -5.39
N LEU A 179 -12.88 0.60 -4.45
CA LEU A 179 -12.53 -0.13 -3.23
C LEU A 179 -12.79 -1.65 -3.34
N TYR A 180 -13.37 -2.10 -4.44
CA TYR A 180 -13.55 -3.53 -4.66
C TYR A 180 -12.18 -4.21 -4.84
N GLY A 181 -12.02 -5.36 -4.20
CA GLY A 181 -10.86 -6.22 -4.42
C GLY A 181 -11.09 -7.18 -5.59
N PHE A 182 -11.15 -8.46 -5.31
CA PHE A 182 -11.45 -9.49 -6.30
C PHE A 182 -12.09 -10.72 -5.62
N GLY A 183 -12.79 -11.55 -6.39
CA GLY A 183 -13.44 -12.78 -5.89
C GLY A 183 -12.56 -14.02 -6.04
N ASP A 184 -11.71 -14.04 -7.06
CA ASP A 184 -10.81 -15.15 -7.39
C ASP A 184 -9.42 -14.64 -7.73
N THR A 185 -8.38 -15.26 -7.14
CA THR A 185 -7.00 -14.81 -7.26
C THR A 185 -6.44 -15.03 -8.67
N GLU A 186 -6.69 -16.18 -9.29
CA GLU A 186 -6.18 -16.43 -10.65
C GLU A 186 -6.89 -15.55 -11.67
N GLN A 187 -8.20 -15.37 -11.52
CA GLN A 187 -8.98 -14.51 -12.39
C GLN A 187 -8.49 -13.05 -12.29
N SER A 188 -8.20 -12.56 -11.08
CA SER A 188 -7.65 -11.21 -10.90
C SER A 188 -6.27 -11.02 -11.56
N VAL A 189 -5.45 -12.07 -11.58
CA VAL A 189 -4.17 -12.06 -12.32
C VAL A 189 -4.43 -11.95 -13.83
N ARG A 190 -5.36 -12.74 -14.39
CA ARG A 190 -5.71 -12.69 -15.82
C ARG A 190 -6.22 -11.31 -16.22
N GLU A 191 -7.15 -10.75 -15.46
CA GLU A 191 -7.71 -9.41 -15.69
C GLU A 191 -6.64 -8.31 -15.60
N THR A 192 -5.71 -8.42 -14.64
CA THR A 192 -4.61 -7.47 -14.49
C THR A 192 -3.61 -7.57 -15.65
N VAL A 193 -3.27 -8.78 -16.10
CA VAL A 193 -2.42 -8.99 -17.29
C VAL A 193 -3.11 -8.42 -18.52
N GLU A 194 -4.40 -8.72 -18.73
CA GLU A 194 -5.18 -8.20 -19.85
C GLU A 194 -5.25 -6.68 -19.86
N ALA A 195 -5.46 -6.07 -18.68
CA ALA A 195 -5.48 -4.61 -18.54
C ALA A 195 -4.12 -3.96 -18.90
N ILE A 196 -3.00 -4.63 -18.63
CA ILE A 196 -1.67 -4.15 -19.03
C ILE A 196 -1.45 -4.32 -20.53
N VAL A 197 -1.72 -5.51 -21.07
CA VAL A 197 -1.50 -5.84 -22.49
C VAL A 197 -2.33 -4.95 -23.42
N ASN A 198 -3.58 -4.68 -23.04
CA ASN A 198 -4.51 -3.88 -23.83
C ASN A 198 -4.44 -2.37 -23.53
N HIS A 199 -3.52 -1.94 -22.66
CA HIS A 199 -3.43 -0.53 -22.30
C HIS A 199 -2.84 0.29 -23.45
N PRO A 200 -3.50 1.39 -23.91
CA PRO A 200 -3.12 2.12 -25.14
C PRO A 200 -1.75 2.80 -25.06
N LEU A 201 -1.15 2.96 -23.88
CA LEU A 201 0.16 3.57 -23.69
C LEU A 201 1.27 2.53 -23.42
N ILE A 202 0.97 1.25 -23.38
CA ILE A 202 1.97 0.20 -23.21
C ILE A 202 2.31 -0.40 -24.58
N PRO A 203 3.60 -0.43 -24.97
CA PRO A 203 4.03 -0.98 -26.25
C PRO A 203 3.72 -2.49 -26.37
N HIS A 204 3.35 -2.94 -27.54
CA HIS A 204 2.96 -4.33 -27.82
C HIS A 204 4.13 -5.34 -27.72
N ASP A 205 5.37 -4.87 -27.70
CA ASP A 205 6.57 -5.71 -27.53
C ASP A 205 6.88 -6.03 -26.06
N ILE A 206 6.16 -5.41 -25.12
CA ILE A 206 6.29 -5.73 -23.68
C ILE A 206 5.66 -7.09 -23.38
N GLN A 207 6.47 -7.99 -22.82
CA GLN A 207 6.00 -9.31 -22.40
C GLN A 207 5.36 -9.21 -21.01
N VAL A 208 4.14 -9.70 -20.86
CA VAL A 208 3.40 -9.66 -19.59
C VAL A 208 3.02 -11.08 -19.16
N HIS A 209 3.42 -11.47 -17.96
CA HIS A 209 3.22 -12.82 -17.42
C HIS A 209 2.49 -12.74 -16.07
N GLY A 210 1.58 -13.68 -15.84
CA GLY A 210 0.79 -13.76 -14.60
C GLY A 210 1.14 -14.98 -13.76
N PHE A 211 1.26 -14.79 -12.44
CA PHE A 211 1.63 -15.82 -11.47
C PHE A 211 0.82 -15.67 -10.17
N VAL A 212 0.71 -16.78 -9.44
CA VAL A 212 0.29 -16.80 -8.03
C VAL A 212 1.43 -17.40 -7.21
N ILE A 213 1.87 -16.73 -6.17
CA ILE A 213 2.83 -17.22 -5.20
C ILE A 213 2.11 -17.71 -3.94
N ASP A 214 2.50 -18.86 -3.42
CA ASP A 214 2.06 -19.28 -2.10
C ASP A 214 2.73 -18.43 -1.02
N SER A 215 1.92 -17.80 -0.17
CA SER A 215 2.39 -16.83 0.83
C SER A 215 3.14 -17.45 2.02
N HIS A 216 3.20 -18.79 2.11
CA HIS A 216 3.91 -19.53 3.15
C HIS A 216 5.18 -20.20 2.63
N THR A 217 5.09 -20.84 1.46
CA THR A 217 6.18 -21.64 0.91
C THR A 217 7.02 -20.90 -0.12
N GLY A 218 6.46 -19.86 -0.75
CA GLY A 218 7.08 -19.17 -1.87
C GLY A 218 6.98 -19.91 -3.21
N GLU A 219 6.20 -21.01 -3.29
CA GLU A 219 5.95 -21.71 -4.54
C GLU A 219 5.25 -20.81 -5.55
N LEU A 220 5.83 -20.68 -6.75
CA LEU A 220 5.33 -19.80 -7.81
C LEU A 220 4.65 -20.61 -8.91
N ASN A 221 3.36 -20.42 -9.09
CA ASN A 221 2.55 -21.06 -10.09
C ASN A 221 2.18 -20.08 -11.21
N ARG A 222 2.39 -20.48 -12.47
CA ARG A 222 2.04 -19.66 -13.63
C ARG A 222 0.55 -19.76 -13.94
N VAL A 223 -0.09 -18.62 -14.14
CA VAL A 223 -1.52 -18.50 -14.49
C VAL A 223 -1.71 -18.13 -15.95
N VAL A 224 -0.87 -17.25 -16.49
CA VAL A 224 -0.94 -16.79 -17.88
C VAL A 224 0.44 -16.39 -18.42
N CYS A 225 0.66 -16.65 -19.71
CA CYS A 225 1.85 -16.25 -20.47
C CYS A 225 1.50 -15.09 -21.37
#